data_7b1facf9b80c3231dbfc9fb7e51c669a
#
_entry.id   7b1facf9b80c3231dbfc9fb7e51c669a
#
_cell.length_a   1.000
_cell.length_b   1.000
_cell.length_c   1.000
_cell.angle_alpha   90.00
_cell.angle_beta   90.00
_cell.angle_gamma   90.00
#
_symmetry.space_group_name_H-M   'P 1'
#
loop_
_entity.id
_entity.type
_entity.pdbx_description
1 polymer ?
#
loop_
_entity_poly.entity_id
_entity_poly.type
_entity_poly.pdbx_seq_one_letter_code
_entity_poly.pdbx_strand_id
1 'polypeptide(L)'
;MQQKTNAKHRALLDAVSSTLLIPLVARARGPSIYPWLDPDDVQAQHVMEKIGDAIDPLLQDRAIMLNVLWRTQLIKRLGEEFFRHHPHAQGINLGAGLSDYFQWLNNGHNSWLDVDLHEVVSLRHLLLPVHSDTAKDLCLDLTQPGRSEERRVG
;
A
#
# COMPACT_ATOMS: atom_id res chain seq x y z
N MET A 1 -4.25 26.61 -9.76
CA MET A 1 -3.29 25.49 -9.81
C MET A 1 -3.86 24.22 -9.16
N GLN A 2 -4.52 24.31 -8.04
CA GLN A 2 -5.16 23.19 -7.29
C GLN A 2 -6.25 22.42 -8.08
N GLN A 3 -7.08 23.11 -8.88
CA GLN A 3 -8.15 22.46 -9.66
C GLN A 3 -7.64 21.52 -10.77
N LYS A 4 -6.51 21.83 -11.42
CA LYS A 4 -5.90 20.96 -12.45
C LYS A 4 -5.26 19.70 -11.85
N THR A 5 -4.73 19.82 -10.64
CA THR A 5 -4.16 18.68 -9.90
C THR A 5 -5.25 17.71 -9.46
N ASN A 6 -6.38 18.22 -8.95
CA ASN A 6 -7.54 17.41 -8.59
C ASN A 6 -8.17 16.67 -9.78
N ALA A 7 -8.25 17.30 -10.95
CA ALA A 7 -8.78 16.66 -12.15
C ALA A 7 -7.88 15.51 -12.63
N LYS A 8 -6.57 15.67 -12.54
CA LYS A 8 -5.59 14.62 -12.89
C LYS A 8 -5.63 13.44 -11.90
N HIS A 9 -5.75 13.74 -10.60
CA HIS A 9 -5.92 12.72 -9.56
C HIS A 9 -7.22 11.94 -9.75
N ARG A 10 -8.32 12.63 -10.07
CA ARG A 10 -9.61 12.01 -10.31
C ARG A 10 -9.62 11.11 -11.55
N ALA A 11 -9.01 11.53 -12.65
CA ALA A 11 -8.87 10.72 -13.85
C ALA A 11 -8.00 9.46 -13.62
N LEU A 12 -6.97 9.55 -12.78
CA LEU A 12 -6.15 8.40 -12.37
C LEU A 12 -6.94 7.42 -11.48
N LEU A 13 -7.76 7.93 -10.58
CA LEU A 13 -8.62 7.11 -9.72
C LEU A 13 -9.75 6.43 -10.51
N ASP A 14 -10.31 7.12 -11.50
CA ASP A 14 -11.33 6.55 -12.40
C ASP A 14 -10.76 5.41 -13.27
N ALA A 15 -9.46 5.44 -13.55
CA ALA A 15 -8.75 4.38 -14.29
C ALA A 15 -8.31 3.20 -13.40
N VAL A 16 -8.34 3.37 -12.08
CA VAL A 16 -7.90 2.35 -11.12
C VAL A 16 -9.11 1.57 -10.61
N SER A 17 -8.98 0.24 -10.59
CA SER A 17 -10.02 -0.63 -10.04
C SER A 17 -10.45 -0.17 -8.64
N SER A 18 -11.75 -0.08 -8.41
CA SER A 18 -12.32 0.21 -7.08
C SER A 18 -11.81 -0.74 -6.00
N THR A 19 -11.41 -1.96 -6.38
CA THR A 19 -10.82 -2.96 -5.47
C THR A 19 -9.49 -2.51 -4.86
N LEU A 20 -8.73 -1.63 -5.54
CA LEU A 20 -7.49 -1.05 -5.00
C LEU A 20 -7.77 -0.05 -3.87
N LEU A 21 -8.90 0.65 -3.96
CA LEU A 21 -9.27 1.70 -3.00
C LEU A 21 -9.92 1.14 -1.72
N ILE A 22 -10.57 -0.01 -1.80
CA ILE A 22 -11.23 -0.65 -0.63
C ILE A 22 -10.25 -0.85 0.55
N PRO A 23 -9.07 -1.46 0.37
CA PRO A 23 -8.13 -1.63 1.47
C PRO A 23 -7.56 -0.31 1.99
N LEU A 24 -7.38 0.68 1.13
CA LEU A 24 -6.93 2.02 1.51
C LEU A 24 -7.94 2.69 2.44
N VAL A 25 -9.21 2.75 1.99
CA VAL A 25 -10.32 3.35 2.76
C VAL A 25 -10.50 2.64 4.10
N ALA A 26 -10.41 1.30 4.12
CA ALA A 26 -10.53 0.53 5.34
C ALA A 26 -9.43 0.88 6.36
N ARG A 27 -8.17 1.04 5.92
CA ARG A 27 -7.07 1.41 6.81
C ARG A 27 -7.17 2.86 7.30
N ALA A 28 -7.61 3.78 6.44
CA ALA A 28 -7.72 5.19 6.79
C ALA A 28 -8.92 5.52 7.67
N ARG A 29 -10.07 4.89 7.44
CA ARG A 29 -11.35 5.24 8.09
C ARG A 29 -11.85 4.18 9.07
N GLY A 30 -11.45 2.92 8.87
CA GLY A 30 -11.89 1.81 9.71
C GLY A 30 -11.57 1.94 11.20
N PRO A 31 -10.46 2.57 11.62
CA PRO A 31 -10.16 2.81 13.03
C PRO A 31 -11.24 3.61 13.78
N SER A 32 -11.99 4.46 13.10
CA SER A 32 -13.13 5.17 13.72
C SER A 32 -14.27 4.24 14.15
N ILE A 33 -14.35 3.04 13.54
CA ILE A 33 -15.37 2.01 13.83
C ILE A 33 -14.77 0.90 14.70
N TYR A 34 -13.52 0.53 14.46
CA TYR A 34 -12.78 -0.54 15.12
C TYR A 34 -11.47 -0.01 15.73
N PRO A 35 -11.51 0.82 16.79
CA PRO A 35 -10.31 1.45 17.35
C PRO A 35 -9.23 0.46 17.82
N TRP A 36 -9.66 -0.73 18.27
CA TRP A 36 -8.73 -1.78 18.73
C TRP A 36 -7.97 -2.48 17.60
N LEU A 37 -8.32 -2.21 16.35
CA LEU A 37 -7.63 -2.70 15.15
C LEU A 37 -6.94 -1.58 14.38
N ASP A 38 -6.75 -0.41 14.99
CA ASP A 38 -6.04 0.69 14.35
C ASP A 38 -4.60 0.31 14.04
N PRO A 39 -4.20 0.25 12.74
CA PRO A 39 -2.82 -0.02 12.38
C PRO A 39 -1.92 1.22 12.51
N ASP A 40 -2.49 2.38 12.82
CA ASP A 40 -1.82 3.68 12.76
C ASP A 40 -1.23 3.94 11.35
N ASP A 41 -2.09 3.79 10.33
CA ASP A 41 -1.70 3.97 8.92
C ASP A 41 -1.78 5.44 8.51
N VAL A 42 -0.73 6.18 8.86
CA VAL A 42 -0.60 7.60 8.54
C VAL A 42 -0.60 7.84 7.03
N GLN A 43 -0.03 6.92 6.26
CA GLN A 43 0.03 7.06 4.80
C GLN A 43 -1.34 6.88 4.16
N ALA A 44 -2.14 5.92 4.63
CA ALA A 44 -3.52 5.77 4.16
C ALA A 44 -4.36 7.02 4.45
N GLN A 45 -4.21 7.62 5.62
CA GLN A 45 -4.88 8.87 5.99
C GLN A 45 -4.46 10.02 5.05
N HIS A 46 -3.17 10.18 4.80
CA HIS A 46 -2.62 11.19 3.89
C HIS A 46 -3.12 11.02 2.44
N VAL A 47 -3.16 9.78 1.96
CA VAL A 47 -3.69 9.50 0.61
C VAL A 47 -5.16 9.87 0.54
N MET A 48 -5.97 9.53 1.56
CA MET A 48 -7.39 9.90 1.63
C MET A 48 -7.61 11.42 1.62
N GLU A 49 -6.75 12.18 2.28
CA GLU A 49 -6.80 13.65 2.23
C GLU A 49 -6.54 14.20 0.81
N LYS A 50 -5.66 13.55 0.05
CA LYS A 50 -5.35 13.95 -1.34
C LYS A 50 -6.47 13.61 -2.32
N ILE A 51 -7.13 12.45 -2.16
CA ILE A 51 -8.16 11.97 -3.09
C ILE A 51 -9.58 12.44 -2.72
N GLY A 52 -9.79 12.85 -1.48
CA GLY A 52 -11.08 13.36 -0.98
C GLY A 52 -12.14 12.30 -0.75
N ASP A 53 -13.35 12.75 -0.35
CA ASP A 53 -14.43 11.89 0.15
C ASP A 53 -15.25 11.18 -0.95
N ALA A 54 -14.84 11.27 -2.23
CA ALA A 54 -15.55 10.65 -3.35
C ALA A 54 -15.64 9.11 -3.27
N ILE A 55 -15.03 8.50 -2.24
CA ILE A 55 -14.87 7.04 -2.06
C ILE A 55 -15.70 6.51 -0.89
N ASP A 56 -16.47 7.34 -0.21
CA ASP A 56 -17.29 6.96 0.94
C ASP A 56 -18.28 5.79 0.71
N PRO A 57 -18.82 5.56 -0.51
CA PRO A 57 -19.67 4.39 -0.76
C PRO A 57 -18.98 3.04 -0.52
N LEU A 58 -17.63 2.99 -0.57
CA LEU A 58 -16.85 1.78 -0.30
C LEU A 58 -16.76 1.43 1.19
N LEU A 59 -17.14 2.37 2.07
CA LEU A 59 -17.15 2.18 3.54
C LEU A 59 -18.33 1.36 4.07
N GLN A 60 -19.27 0.97 3.23
CA GLN A 60 -20.54 0.37 3.68
C GLN A 60 -20.38 -1.09 4.13
N ASP A 61 -19.37 -1.80 3.67
CA ASP A 61 -19.15 -3.19 4.07
C ASP A 61 -18.22 -3.30 5.29
N ARG A 62 -18.85 -3.39 6.46
CA ARG A 62 -18.15 -3.53 7.74
C ARG A 62 -17.32 -4.82 7.84
N ALA A 63 -17.74 -5.90 7.18
CA ALA A 63 -17.04 -7.17 7.21
C ALA A 63 -15.74 -7.09 6.42
N ILE A 64 -15.77 -6.47 5.25
CA ILE A 64 -14.56 -6.20 4.45
C ILE A 64 -13.60 -5.29 5.24
N MET A 65 -14.11 -4.23 5.84
CA MET A 65 -13.30 -3.30 6.63
C MET A 65 -12.62 -4.01 7.80
N LEU A 66 -13.36 -4.79 8.57
CA LEU A 66 -12.84 -5.57 9.69
C LEU A 66 -11.74 -6.54 9.22
N ASN A 67 -11.98 -7.25 8.12
CA ASN A 67 -11.01 -8.18 7.54
C ASN A 67 -9.71 -7.47 7.13
N VAL A 68 -9.81 -6.32 6.45
CA VAL A 68 -8.64 -5.54 6.02
C VAL A 68 -7.84 -5.07 7.23
N LEU A 69 -8.47 -4.49 8.24
CA LEU A 69 -7.80 -4.00 9.45
C LEU A 69 -7.11 -5.14 10.20
N TRP A 70 -7.80 -6.25 10.41
CA TRP A 70 -7.26 -7.41 11.09
C TRP A 70 -6.04 -7.98 10.34
N ARG A 71 -6.15 -8.14 9.03
CA ARG A 71 -5.05 -8.60 8.18
C ARG A 71 -3.85 -7.65 8.22
N THR A 72 -4.11 -6.34 8.17
CA THR A 72 -3.05 -5.32 8.25
C THR A 72 -2.31 -5.39 9.58
N GLN A 73 -3.04 -5.49 10.69
CA GLN A 73 -2.44 -5.68 12.02
C GLN A 73 -1.62 -6.97 12.11
N LEU A 74 -2.14 -8.07 11.56
CA LEU A 74 -1.42 -9.34 11.57
C LEU A 74 -0.10 -9.25 10.78
N ILE A 75 -0.14 -8.68 9.57
CA ILE A 75 1.07 -8.51 8.74
C ILE A 75 2.08 -7.60 9.44
N LYS A 76 1.62 -6.47 10.02
CA LYS A 76 2.48 -5.57 10.80
C LYS A 76 3.19 -6.34 11.92
N ARG A 77 2.46 -7.04 12.77
CA ARG A 77 3.02 -7.80 13.92
C ARG A 77 3.98 -8.91 13.48
N LEU A 78 3.63 -9.68 12.45
CA LEU A 78 4.50 -10.73 11.92
C LEU A 78 5.77 -10.15 11.28
N GLY A 79 5.65 -9.03 10.56
CA GLY A 79 6.79 -8.34 9.96
C GLY A 79 7.73 -7.75 11.02
N GLU A 80 7.19 -7.08 12.05
CA GLU A 80 7.97 -6.55 13.18
C GLU A 80 8.74 -7.67 13.88
N GLU A 81 8.08 -8.81 14.16
CA GLU A 81 8.71 -9.98 14.77
C GLU A 81 9.80 -10.57 13.87
N PHE A 82 9.53 -10.71 12.56
CA PHE A 82 10.50 -11.23 11.60
C PHE A 82 11.75 -10.34 11.52
N PHE A 83 11.59 -9.02 11.33
CA PHE A 83 12.73 -8.11 11.21
C PHE A 83 13.47 -7.88 12.53
N ARG A 84 12.85 -8.15 13.67
CA ARG A 84 13.54 -8.18 14.96
C ARG A 84 14.58 -9.30 15.01
N HIS A 85 14.29 -10.46 14.43
CA HIS A 85 15.21 -11.59 14.33
C HIS A 85 16.14 -11.54 13.12
N HIS A 86 15.72 -10.85 12.05
CA HIS A 86 16.44 -10.77 10.77
C HIS A 86 16.58 -9.31 10.32
N PRO A 87 17.37 -8.48 11.04
CA PRO A 87 17.38 -7.02 10.84
C PRO A 87 17.87 -6.59 9.47
N HIS A 88 18.66 -7.38 8.76
CA HIS A 88 19.19 -7.08 7.43
C HIS A 88 18.44 -7.77 6.28
N ALA A 89 17.32 -8.43 6.57
CA ALA A 89 16.55 -9.13 5.55
C ALA A 89 15.88 -8.16 4.57
N GLN A 90 15.55 -8.64 3.38
CA GLN A 90 14.70 -7.95 2.43
C GLN A 90 13.25 -8.40 2.60
N GLY A 91 12.34 -7.44 2.73
CA GLY A 91 10.89 -7.66 2.60
C GLY A 91 10.45 -7.48 1.15
N ILE A 92 9.52 -8.31 0.70
CA ILE A 92 8.90 -8.19 -0.62
C ILE A 92 7.39 -8.25 -0.46
N ASN A 93 6.70 -7.22 -0.95
CA ASN A 93 5.25 -7.12 -0.94
C ASN A 93 4.71 -7.28 -2.36
N LEU A 94 4.11 -8.42 -2.65
CA LEU A 94 3.56 -8.74 -3.97
C LEU A 94 2.11 -8.29 -4.07
N GLY A 95 1.77 -7.54 -5.12
CA GLY A 95 0.46 -6.91 -5.25
C GLY A 95 0.29 -5.79 -4.21
N ALA A 96 1.28 -4.89 -4.14
CA ALA A 96 1.40 -3.90 -3.08
C ALA A 96 0.21 -2.94 -3.00
N GLY A 97 -0.47 -2.66 -4.11
CA GLY A 97 -1.57 -1.71 -4.15
C GLY A 97 -1.14 -0.35 -3.62
N LEU A 98 -1.99 0.24 -2.79
CA LEU A 98 -1.69 1.49 -2.07
C LEU A 98 -1.33 1.22 -0.60
N SER A 99 -0.80 0.04 -0.27
CA SER A 99 -0.26 -0.23 1.06
C SER A 99 1.20 0.23 1.17
N ASP A 100 1.55 0.71 2.35
CA ASP A 100 2.91 1.12 2.70
C ASP A 100 3.31 0.43 4.01
N TYR A 101 3.68 -0.84 3.92
CA TYR A 101 4.11 -1.59 5.09
C TYR A 101 5.48 -1.15 5.61
N PHE A 102 6.30 -0.54 4.74
CA PHE A 102 7.63 -0.10 5.14
C PHE A 102 7.60 1.05 6.15
N GLN A 103 6.49 1.82 6.22
CA GLN A 103 6.31 2.84 7.26
C GLN A 103 6.43 2.28 8.69
N TRP A 104 6.08 0.99 8.90
CA TRP A 104 6.17 0.33 10.21
C TRP A 104 7.36 -0.61 10.33
N LEU A 105 7.78 -1.21 9.21
CA LEU A 105 8.74 -2.31 9.21
C LEU A 105 10.18 -1.87 8.96
N ASN A 106 10.40 -0.58 8.68
CA ASN A 106 11.75 -0.03 8.54
C ASN A 106 12.48 -0.02 9.88
N ASN A 107 13.57 -0.77 9.97
CA ASN A 107 14.44 -0.82 11.15
C ASN A 107 15.80 -0.12 10.92
N GLY A 108 15.97 0.57 9.79
CA GLY A 108 17.21 1.25 9.38
C GLY A 108 18.29 0.35 8.78
N HIS A 109 18.09 -0.98 8.77
CA HIS A 109 19.06 -1.97 8.27
C HIS A 109 18.49 -2.87 7.19
N ASN A 110 17.18 -3.04 7.15
CA ASN A 110 16.47 -3.87 6.19
C ASN A 110 16.23 -3.11 4.87
N SER A 111 15.85 -3.87 3.84
CA SER A 111 15.37 -3.31 2.57
C SER A 111 13.96 -3.79 2.26
N TRP A 112 13.28 -3.08 1.38
CA TRP A 112 11.89 -3.36 1.03
C TRP A 112 11.67 -3.23 -0.48
N LEU A 113 10.82 -4.11 -1.02
CA LEU A 113 10.43 -4.09 -2.42
C LEU A 113 8.90 -4.23 -2.51
N ASP A 114 8.24 -3.19 -2.98
CA ASP A 114 6.84 -3.25 -3.38
C ASP A 114 6.73 -3.60 -4.87
N VAL A 115 5.94 -4.63 -5.18
CA VAL A 115 5.80 -5.14 -6.55
C VAL A 115 4.34 -5.05 -6.96
N ASP A 116 4.06 -4.40 -8.09
CA ASP A 116 2.72 -4.33 -8.67
C ASP A 116 2.79 -4.01 -10.18
N LEU A 117 1.61 -3.90 -10.81
CA LEU A 117 1.47 -3.49 -12.20
C LEU A 117 1.92 -2.03 -12.40
N HIS A 118 2.30 -1.70 -13.62
CA HIS A 118 2.83 -0.37 -13.97
C HIS A 118 1.89 0.77 -13.55
N GLU A 119 0.60 0.62 -13.77
CA GLU A 119 -0.42 1.63 -13.44
C GLU A 119 -0.51 1.85 -11.93
N VAL A 120 -0.39 0.78 -11.15
CA VAL A 120 -0.42 0.83 -9.69
C VAL A 120 0.84 1.48 -9.14
N VAL A 121 2.02 1.09 -9.66
CA VAL A 121 3.31 1.71 -9.27
C VAL A 121 3.32 3.20 -9.61
N SER A 122 2.79 3.59 -10.77
CA SER A 122 2.67 5.01 -11.15
C SER A 122 1.77 5.79 -10.17
N LEU A 123 0.68 5.16 -9.70
CA LEU A 123 -0.22 5.76 -8.72
C LEU A 123 0.45 5.84 -7.34
N ARG A 124 1.20 4.83 -6.93
CA ARG A 124 2.00 4.85 -5.69
C ARG A 124 2.96 6.03 -5.67
N HIS A 125 3.76 6.23 -6.73
CA HIS A 125 4.69 7.35 -6.85
C HIS A 125 4.02 8.73 -6.78
N LEU A 126 2.74 8.82 -7.15
CA LEU A 126 1.99 10.06 -7.06
C LEU A 126 1.44 10.33 -5.65
N LEU A 127 1.00 9.28 -4.97
CA LEU A 127 0.21 9.39 -3.75
C LEU A 127 0.98 9.11 -2.46
N LEU A 128 1.93 8.17 -2.51
CA LEU A 128 2.72 7.76 -1.35
C LEU A 128 4.04 8.55 -1.26
N PRO A 129 4.65 8.63 -0.08
CA PRO A 129 5.94 9.25 0.07
C PRO A 129 7.05 8.40 -0.59
N VAL A 130 8.09 9.08 -1.03
CA VAL A 130 9.32 8.39 -1.41
C VAL A 130 10.06 8.01 -0.13
N HIS A 131 10.21 6.72 0.10
CA HIS A 131 11.05 6.21 1.17
C HIS A 131 12.54 6.33 0.80
N SER A 132 13.41 5.93 1.73
CA SER A 132 14.86 5.90 1.54
C SER A 132 15.28 5.00 0.38
N ASP A 133 16.57 5.05 0.00
CA ASP A 133 17.16 4.19 -1.04
C ASP A 133 17.00 2.68 -0.76
N THR A 134 16.62 2.31 0.47
CA THR A 134 16.38 0.91 0.88
C THR A 134 14.99 0.39 0.57
N ALA A 135 14.04 1.25 0.16
CA ALA A 135 12.70 0.86 -0.28
C ALA A 135 12.48 1.24 -1.74
N LYS A 136 12.00 0.31 -2.54
CA LYS A 136 11.82 0.47 -3.99
C LYS A 136 10.48 -0.09 -4.43
N ASP A 137 9.92 0.51 -5.48
CA ASP A 137 8.81 -0.04 -6.24
C ASP A 137 9.33 -0.74 -7.51
N LEU A 138 8.76 -1.89 -7.84
CA LEU A 138 9.05 -2.66 -9.05
C LEU A 138 7.79 -2.90 -9.86
N CYS A 139 7.80 -2.49 -11.12
CA CYS A 139 6.74 -2.81 -12.06
C CYS A 139 6.91 -4.23 -12.58
N LEU A 140 6.02 -5.14 -12.20
CA LEU A 140 6.03 -6.52 -12.66
C LEU A 140 4.61 -7.09 -12.72
N ASP A 141 4.24 -7.64 -13.88
CA ASP A 141 3.03 -8.44 -14.02
C ASP A 141 3.31 -9.88 -13.58
N LEU A 142 2.87 -10.22 -12.37
CA LEU A 142 3.07 -11.54 -11.77
C LEU A 142 2.26 -12.65 -12.44
N THR A 143 1.31 -12.30 -13.32
CA THR A 143 0.47 -13.29 -14.04
C THR A 143 1.15 -13.81 -15.31
N GLN A 144 2.23 -13.17 -15.77
CA GLN A 144 2.95 -13.57 -16.97
C GLN A 144 4.04 -14.59 -16.63
N PRO A 145 3.97 -15.82 -17.15
CA PRO A 145 5.02 -16.81 -16.97
C PRO A 145 6.31 -16.39 -17.69
N GLY A 146 7.45 -16.59 -17.07
CA GLY A 146 8.78 -16.51 -17.70
C GLY A 146 9.65 -15.31 -17.38
N ARG A 147 9.15 -14.25 -16.71
CA ARG A 147 9.99 -13.07 -16.37
C ARG A 147 10.80 -13.21 -15.08
N SER A 148 10.49 -14.17 -14.24
CA SER A 148 11.23 -14.43 -13.00
C SER A 148 12.55 -15.18 -13.22
N GLU A 149 12.74 -15.81 -14.39
CA GLU A 149 13.93 -16.61 -14.69
C GLU A 149 15.04 -15.80 -15.36
N GLU A 150 14.73 -14.73 -16.08
CA GLU A 150 15.72 -13.95 -16.84
C GLU A 150 16.69 -13.12 -15.96
N ARG A 151 16.43 -12.98 -14.65
CA ARG A 151 17.32 -12.25 -13.73
C ARG A 151 18.27 -13.12 -12.91
N ARG A 152 18.35 -14.43 -13.19
CA ARG A 152 19.29 -15.34 -12.51
C ARG A 152 20.64 -15.50 -13.20
N VAL A 153 20.85 -14.81 -14.32
CA VAL A 153 22.12 -14.89 -15.08
C VAL A 153 22.68 -13.49 -15.21
N GLY A 154 23.50 -13.10 -14.24
CA GLY A 154 24.24 -11.84 -14.25
C GLY A 154 25.00 -11.64 -12.96
#